data_c2a5f471a4e70cc60fceec0cc7168b2b
#
_entry.id   c2a5f471a4e70cc60fceec0cc7168b2b
#
_cell.length_a   1.000
_cell.length_b   1.000
_cell.length_c   1.000
_cell.angle_alpha   90.00
_cell.angle_beta   90.00
_cell.angle_gamma   90.00
#
_symmetry.space_group_name_H-M   'P 1'
#
loop_
_entity.id
_entity.type
_entity.pdbx_description
1 polymer ?
#
loop_
_entity_poly.entity_id
_entity_poly.type
_entity_poly.pdbx_seq_one_letter_code
_entity_poly.pdbx_strand_id
1 'polypeptide(L)'
;MQDLHGKTALITGGSKGIGLKTAQTLADNGVNVAIVGRNNETLKDALLTLEKKEVKAIAISGDVSIKEDVQNIVDEVLKDFGRIDILINNAGVMGGGSFFEDNEEMFRQMMDVNVFGMYYMMKAVLPGMQQQKSGDVINISSVSGLRSSAGSALYAASKHAVIGLTEGVMQEVRKDGIRVQYLTPSAVLTDLIGKPSLDPETMTHPEDIADIIVNQLKIHPRTFVKNSEMWATNPKSAE
;
A
#
# COMPACT_ATOMS: atom_id res chain seq x y z
N MET A 1 -2.94 22.61 -6.39
CA MET A 1 -2.77 21.25 -5.81
C MET A 1 -3.30 21.31 -4.38
N GLN A 2 -3.69 20.18 -3.79
CA GLN A 2 -4.05 20.18 -2.36
C GLN A 2 -2.79 20.15 -1.51
N ASP A 3 -2.86 20.81 -0.36
CA ASP A 3 -1.84 20.72 0.67
C ASP A 3 -2.02 19.43 1.48
N LEU A 4 -0.92 18.75 1.77
CA LEU A 4 -0.90 17.53 2.59
C LEU A 4 -0.44 17.79 4.02
N HIS A 5 0.09 18.97 4.31
CA HIS A 5 0.62 19.31 5.63
C HIS A 5 -0.42 19.11 6.75
N GLY A 6 -0.02 18.47 7.83
CA GLY A 6 -0.86 18.17 8.99
C GLY A 6 -1.87 17.05 8.81
N LYS A 7 -1.98 16.44 7.61
CA LYS A 7 -2.78 15.23 7.40
C LYS A 7 -2.16 14.02 8.11
N THR A 8 -2.95 12.98 8.32
CA THR A 8 -2.51 11.72 8.91
C THR A 8 -2.62 10.59 7.90
N ALA A 9 -1.53 9.87 7.67
CA ALA A 9 -1.46 8.70 6.82
C ALA A 9 -1.24 7.42 7.62
N LEU A 10 -2.01 6.38 7.31
CA LEU A 10 -1.83 5.01 7.79
C LEU A 10 -1.32 4.13 6.65
N ILE A 11 -0.14 3.53 6.83
CA ILE A 11 0.58 2.78 5.78
C ILE A 11 0.81 1.35 6.25
N THR A 12 0.18 0.37 5.60
CA THR A 12 0.43 -1.05 5.87
C THR A 12 1.66 -1.55 5.12
N GLY A 13 2.42 -2.47 5.72
CA GLY A 13 3.72 -2.87 5.18
C GLY A 13 4.72 -1.71 5.14
N GLY A 14 4.64 -0.80 6.12
CA GLY A 14 5.40 0.45 6.18
C GLY A 14 6.83 0.32 6.71
N SER A 15 7.28 -0.89 7.05
CA SER A 15 8.62 -1.07 7.64
C SER A 15 9.75 -1.20 6.60
N LYS A 16 9.45 -1.38 5.32
CA LYS A 16 10.44 -1.52 4.24
C LYS A 16 9.84 -1.26 2.86
N GLY A 17 10.70 -1.24 1.83
CA GLY A 17 10.32 -1.16 0.43
C GLY A 17 9.43 0.04 0.11
N ILE A 18 8.40 -0.17 -0.72
CA ILE A 18 7.48 0.88 -1.17
C ILE A 18 6.80 1.57 0.02
N GLY A 19 6.34 0.80 1.03
CA GLY A 19 5.64 1.36 2.18
C GLY A 19 6.49 2.31 3.00
N LEU A 20 7.75 1.95 3.29
CA LEU A 20 8.67 2.81 4.03
C LEU A 20 9.01 4.08 3.23
N LYS A 21 9.31 3.95 1.95
CA LYS A 21 9.62 5.12 1.11
C LYS A 21 8.41 6.05 0.98
N THR A 22 7.20 5.49 0.83
CA THR A 22 5.96 6.27 0.85
C THR A 22 5.80 7.03 2.18
N ALA A 23 6.06 6.36 3.32
CA ALA A 23 6.00 7.01 4.64
C ALA A 23 7.01 8.17 4.74
N GLN A 24 8.25 7.95 4.29
CA GLN A 24 9.30 8.98 4.28
C GLN A 24 8.94 10.17 3.39
N THR A 25 8.47 9.92 2.16
CA THR A 25 8.09 10.99 1.22
C THR A 25 6.86 11.75 1.72
N LEU A 26 5.89 11.08 2.34
CA LEU A 26 4.75 11.74 2.99
C LEU A 26 5.20 12.61 4.16
N ALA A 27 6.10 12.11 5.02
CA ALA A 27 6.66 12.87 6.12
C ALA A 27 7.43 14.12 5.64
N ASP A 28 8.18 14.03 4.54
CA ASP A 28 8.84 15.18 3.88
C ASP A 28 7.84 16.22 3.35
N ASN A 29 6.58 15.84 3.19
CA ASN A 29 5.48 16.73 2.80
C ASN A 29 4.60 17.16 4.00
N GLY A 30 5.11 17.02 5.22
CA GLY A 30 4.43 17.48 6.45
C GLY A 30 3.25 16.59 6.89
N VAL A 31 3.17 15.35 6.41
CA VAL A 31 2.13 14.39 6.78
C VAL A 31 2.57 13.60 8.01
N ASN A 32 1.72 13.52 9.04
CA ASN A 32 1.91 12.61 10.15
C ASN A 32 1.72 11.17 9.67
N VAL A 33 2.54 10.25 10.14
CA VAL A 33 2.55 8.88 9.60
C VAL A 33 2.45 7.81 10.68
N ALA A 34 1.58 6.83 10.45
CA ALA A 34 1.51 5.59 11.19
C ALA A 34 1.92 4.44 10.26
N ILE A 35 2.98 3.74 10.59
CA ILE A 35 3.45 2.57 9.83
C ILE A 35 3.07 1.28 10.53
N VAL A 36 2.63 0.28 9.76
CA VAL A 36 2.22 -1.03 10.25
C VAL A 36 3.06 -2.14 9.65
N GLY A 37 3.42 -3.11 10.46
CA GLY A 37 4.15 -4.31 10.04
C GLY A 37 4.13 -5.39 11.13
N ARG A 38 4.59 -6.59 10.82
CA ARG A 38 4.60 -7.70 11.78
C ARG A 38 5.87 -7.82 12.61
N ASN A 39 6.97 -7.30 12.11
CA ASN A 39 8.27 -7.45 12.76
C ASN A 39 8.63 -6.14 13.50
N ASN A 40 8.75 -6.25 14.82
CA ASN A 40 9.05 -5.11 15.70
C ASN A 40 10.43 -4.49 15.46
N GLU A 41 11.43 -5.27 15.08
CA GLU A 41 12.78 -4.75 14.85
C GLU A 41 12.80 -3.87 13.60
N THR A 42 12.26 -4.37 12.47
CA THR A 42 12.19 -3.58 11.23
C THR A 42 11.28 -2.35 11.37
N LEU A 43 10.22 -2.44 12.18
CA LEU A 43 9.36 -1.29 12.49
C LEU A 43 10.12 -0.23 13.29
N LYS A 44 10.91 -0.65 14.30
CA LYS A 44 11.73 0.26 15.09
C LYS A 44 12.76 0.99 14.23
N ASP A 45 13.45 0.27 13.36
CA ASP A 45 14.45 0.86 12.45
C ASP A 45 13.77 1.86 11.48
N ALA A 46 12.62 1.50 10.93
CA ALA A 46 11.84 2.39 10.08
C ALA A 46 11.41 3.66 10.83
N LEU A 47 10.90 3.52 12.05
CA LEU A 47 10.48 4.64 12.89
C LEU A 47 11.61 5.62 13.17
N LEU A 48 12.82 5.14 13.47
CA LEU A 48 14.01 5.97 13.66
C LEU A 48 14.34 6.86 12.44
N THR A 49 13.99 6.41 11.23
CA THR A 49 14.17 7.24 10.02
C THR A 49 13.10 8.33 9.90
N LEU A 50 11.89 8.06 10.39
CA LEU A 50 10.76 8.99 10.37
C LEU A 50 10.84 10.04 11.49
N GLU A 51 11.37 9.68 12.66
CA GLU A 51 11.59 10.61 13.79
C GLU A 51 12.56 11.75 13.45
N LYS A 52 13.36 11.59 12.39
CA LYS A 52 14.24 12.67 11.88
C LYS A 52 13.48 13.73 11.10
N LYS A 53 12.19 13.54 10.87
CA LYS A 53 11.31 14.46 10.13
C LYS A 53 10.51 15.31 11.12
N GLU A 54 10.08 16.49 10.71
CA GLU A 54 9.31 17.42 11.54
C GLU A 54 7.81 17.08 11.58
N VAL A 55 7.49 15.78 11.79
CA VAL A 55 6.12 15.27 11.86
C VAL A 55 5.99 14.24 12.98
N LYS A 56 4.75 14.02 13.44
CA LYS A 56 4.50 12.90 14.35
C LYS A 56 4.51 11.59 13.57
N ALA A 57 5.30 10.61 14.05
CA ALA A 57 5.38 9.26 13.48
C ALA A 57 5.18 8.21 14.58
N ILE A 58 4.44 7.15 14.27
CA ILE A 58 4.29 5.97 15.13
C ILE A 58 4.45 4.69 14.32
N ALA A 59 4.85 3.63 15.00
CA ALA A 59 4.97 2.29 14.43
C ALA A 59 4.15 1.30 15.24
N ILE A 60 3.27 0.56 14.56
CA ILE A 60 2.31 -0.35 15.19
C ILE A 60 2.57 -1.77 14.66
N SER A 61 2.76 -2.71 15.59
CA SER A 61 2.87 -4.13 15.22
C SER A 61 1.48 -4.75 15.08
N GLY A 62 1.25 -5.44 13.95
CA GLY A 62 0.01 -6.17 13.72
C GLY A 62 0.01 -6.85 12.36
N ASP A 63 -0.83 -7.87 12.22
CA ASP A 63 -1.05 -8.61 10.99
C ASP A 63 -2.37 -8.18 10.35
N VAL A 64 -2.30 -7.58 9.17
CA VAL A 64 -3.49 -7.09 8.44
C VAL A 64 -4.47 -8.22 8.06
N SER A 65 -4.02 -9.48 8.01
CA SER A 65 -4.88 -10.62 7.75
C SER A 65 -5.75 -11.01 8.96
N ILE A 66 -5.48 -10.45 10.13
CA ILE A 66 -6.22 -10.68 11.37
C ILE A 66 -7.12 -9.48 11.66
N LYS A 67 -8.43 -9.70 11.66
CA LYS A 67 -9.42 -8.63 11.78
C LYS A 67 -9.30 -7.86 13.11
N GLU A 68 -9.00 -8.56 14.20
CA GLU A 68 -8.80 -7.98 15.52
C GLU A 68 -7.57 -7.07 15.57
N ASP A 69 -6.48 -7.48 14.93
CA ASP A 69 -5.27 -6.66 14.82
C ASP A 69 -5.56 -5.36 14.04
N VAL A 70 -6.32 -5.48 12.94
CA VAL A 70 -6.73 -4.30 12.15
C VAL A 70 -7.53 -3.30 12.97
N GLN A 71 -8.46 -3.78 13.80
CA GLN A 71 -9.23 -2.87 14.68
C GLN A 71 -8.31 -2.19 15.70
N ASN A 72 -7.41 -2.92 16.33
CA ASN A 72 -6.44 -2.38 17.28
C ASN A 72 -5.51 -1.35 16.62
N ILE A 73 -5.03 -1.61 15.41
CA ILE A 73 -4.21 -0.68 14.63
C ILE A 73 -4.96 0.64 14.39
N VAL A 74 -6.20 0.57 13.93
CA VAL A 74 -6.99 1.77 13.62
C VAL A 74 -7.32 2.54 14.89
N ASP A 75 -7.68 1.87 15.98
CA ASP A 75 -7.97 2.50 17.27
C ASP A 75 -6.74 3.20 17.84
N GLU A 76 -5.54 2.61 17.72
CA GLU A 76 -4.29 3.24 18.15
C GLU A 76 -3.98 4.49 17.33
N VAL A 77 -4.14 4.43 16.00
CA VAL A 77 -3.95 5.60 15.13
C VAL A 77 -4.95 6.71 15.49
N LEU A 78 -6.22 6.37 15.69
CA LEU A 78 -7.23 7.36 16.06
C LEU A 78 -6.98 7.97 17.45
N LYS A 79 -6.49 7.19 18.41
CA LYS A 79 -6.09 7.67 19.73
C LYS A 79 -4.94 8.67 19.64
N ASP A 80 -3.95 8.40 18.80
CA ASP A 80 -2.74 9.22 18.70
C ASP A 80 -2.88 10.46 17.82
N PHE A 81 -3.66 10.36 16.73
CA PHE A 81 -3.80 11.43 15.74
C PHE A 81 -5.20 12.02 15.62
N GLY A 82 -6.21 11.35 16.18
CA GLY A 82 -7.62 11.79 16.15
C GLY A 82 -8.33 11.52 14.80
N ARG A 83 -7.60 11.27 13.73
CA ARG A 83 -8.15 11.06 12.38
C ARG A 83 -7.21 10.28 11.47
N ILE A 84 -7.77 9.71 10.41
CA ILE A 84 -7.02 9.14 9.28
C ILE A 84 -7.50 9.83 8.01
N ASP A 85 -6.60 10.52 7.30
CA ASP A 85 -6.88 11.21 6.04
C ASP A 85 -6.46 10.39 4.82
N ILE A 86 -5.42 9.57 4.98
CA ILE A 86 -4.79 8.80 3.92
C ILE A 86 -4.60 7.37 4.41
N LEU A 87 -5.08 6.40 3.62
CA LEU A 87 -4.81 4.98 3.84
C LEU A 87 -4.02 4.42 2.65
N ILE A 88 -2.83 3.90 2.91
CA ILE A 88 -2.01 3.19 1.92
C ILE A 88 -2.01 1.70 2.24
N ASN A 89 -2.80 0.93 1.52
CA ASN A 89 -2.80 -0.53 1.60
C ASN A 89 -1.67 -1.07 0.72
N ASN A 90 -0.49 -1.21 1.33
CA ASN A 90 0.73 -1.67 0.68
C ASN A 90 1.19 -3.05 1.16
N ALA A 91 0.76 -3.51 2.34
CA ALA A 91 1.08 -4.85 2.82
C ALA A 91 0.71 -5.91 1.78
N GLY A 92 1.63 -6.81 1.50
CA GLY A 92 1.40 -7.87 0.53
C GLY A 92 2.47 -8.95 0.59
N VAL A 93 2.09 -10.12 0.14
CA VAL A 93 2.98 -11.27 -0.05
C VAL A 93 2.88 -11.74 -1.49
N MET A 94 3.95 -12.33 -1.98
CA MET A 94 4.04 -12.87 -3.34
C MET A 94 4.48 -14.33 -3.25
N GLY A 95 3.94 -15.14 -4.12
CA GLY A 95 4.36 -16.51 -4.36
C GLY A 95 4.17 -16.85 -5.83
N GLY A 96 4.87 -17.86 -6.28
CA GLY A 96 4.81 -18.33 -7.65
C GLY A 96 5.20 -19.81 -7.73
N GLY A 97 5.04 -20.40 -8.89
CA GLY A 97 5.33 -21.80 -9.14
C GLY A 97 4.39 -22.41 -10.19
N SER A 98 4.59 -23.68 -10.49
CA SER A 98 3.70 -24.39 -11.38
C SER A 98 2.31 -24.54 -10.79
N PHE A 99 1.28 -24.33 -11.57
CA PHE A 99 -0.12 -24.55 -11.13
C PHE A 99 -0.38 -26.02 -10.74
N PHE A 100 0.41 -26.94 -11.25
CA PHE A 100 0.28 -28.38 -10.96
C PHE A 100 0.98 -28.81 -9.67
N GLU A 101 1.71 -27.92 -8.99
CA GLU A 101 2.24 -28.14 -7.65
C GLU A 101 1.17 -27.85 -6.59
N ASP A 102 1.30 -28.45 -5.41
CA ASP A 102 0.42 -28.13 -4.28
C ASP A 102 0.85 -26.80 -3.65
N ASN A 103 0.11 -25.75 -3.98
CA ASN A 103 0.37 -24.39 -3.54
C ASN A 103 -0.83 -23.80 -2.76
N GLU A 104 -1.73 -24.62 -2.22
CA GLU A 104 -2.97 -24.14 -1.60
C GLU A 104 -2.70 -23.24 -0.39
N GLU A 105 -1.77 -23.61 0.48
CA GLU A 105 -1.44 -22.81 1.68
C GLU A 105 -0.88 -21.43 1.28
N MET A 106 0.03 -21.40 0.32
CA MET A 106 0.58 -20.14 -0.22
C MET A 106 -0.52 -19.28 -0.86
N PHE A 107 -1.46 -19.91 -1.58
CA PHE A 107 -2.57 -19.18 -2.19
C PHE A 107 -3.50 -18.59 -1.12
N ARG A 108 -3.85 -19.37 -0.10
CA ARG A 108 -4.63 -18.87 1.04
C ARG A 108 -3.94 -17.68 1.70
N GLN A 109 -2.64 -17.78 2.01
CA GLN A 109 -1.87 -16.69 2.59
C GLN A 109 -1.89 -15.43 1.70
N MET A 110 -1.75 -15.58 0.37
CA MET A 110 -1.86 -14.44 -0.55
C MET A 110 -3.25 -13.81 -0.53
N MET A 111 -4.31 -14.61 -0.46
CA MET A 111 -5.67 -14.07 -0.35
C MET A 111 -5.89 -13.37 0.99
N ASP A 112 -5.44 -13.96 2.08
CA ASP A 112 -5.61 -13.40 3.43
C ASP A 112 -4.89 -12.05 3.58
N VAL A 113 -3.64 -11.96 3.14
CA VAL A 113 -2.86 -10.72 3.28
C VAL A 113 -3.23 -9.70 2.20
N ASN A 114 -3.19 -10.09 0.91
CA ASN A 114 -3.34 -9.14 -0.19
C ASN A 114 -4.77 -8.65 -0.38
N VAL A 115 -5.77 -9.49 -0.07
CA VAL A 115 -7.19 -9.21 -0.34
C VAL A 115 -7.95 -8.92 0.95
N PHE A 116 -8.00 -9.90 1.87
CA PHE A 116 -8.74 -9.72 3.13
C PHE A 116 -8.10 -8.64 4.01
N GLY A 117 -6.77 -8.58 4.10
CA GLY A 117 -6.09 -7.52 4.84
C GLY A 117 -6.47 -6.12 4.35
N MET A 118 -6.41 -5.91 3.04
CA MET A 118 -6.87 -4.64 2.43
C MET A 118 -8.36 -4.38 2.70
N TYR A 119 -9.20 -5.41 2.57
CA TYR A 119 -10.63 -5.31 2.85
C TYR A 119 -10.89 -4.89 4.31
N TYR A 120 -10.25 -5.54 5.28
CA TYR A 120 -10.42 -5.19 6.70
C TYR A 120 -9.96 -3.78 7.00
N MET A 121 -8.81 -3.35 6.46
CA MET A 121 -8.32 -1.98 6.62
C MET A 121 -9.31 -0.95 6.07
N MET A 122 -9.84 -1.15 4.86
CA MET A 122 -10.85 -0.26 4.29
C MET A 122 -12.13 -0.25 5.12
N LYS A 123 -12.59 -1.41 5.59
CA LYS A 123 -13.80 -1.52 6.44
C LYS A 123 -13.65 -0.77 7.77
N ALA A 124 -12.46 -0.75 8.35
CA ALA A 124 -12.19 -0.06 9.60
C ALA A 124 -12.00 1.46 9.41
N VAL A 125 -11.40 1.90 8.30
CA VAL A 125 -11.03 3.30 8.07
C VAL A 125 -12.14 4.12 7.38
N LEU A 126 -12.81 3.54 6.37
CA LEU A 126 -13.78 4.29 5.55
C LEU A 126 -14.93 4.92 6.32
N PRO A 127 -15.50 4.33 7.39
CA PRO A 127 -16.55 5.01 8.17
C PRO A 127 -16.11 6.36 8.76
N GLY A 128 -14.86 6.46 9.23
CA GLY A 128 -14.28 7.72 9.70
C GLY A 128 -14.12 8.73 8.56
N MET A 129 -13.63 8.30 7.40
CA MET A 129 -13.52 9.16 6.22
C MET A 129 -14.89 9.63 5.71
N GLN A 130 -15.93 8.79 5.80
CA GLN A 130 -17.31 9.19 5.45
C GLN A 130 -17.85 10.28 6.38
N GLN A 131 -17.58 10.19 7.67
CA GLN A 131 -17.93 11.25 8.64
C GLN A 131 -17.17 12.54 8.36
N GLN A 132 -15.91 12.45 7.97
CA GLN A 132 -15.05 13.59 7.59
C GLN A 132 -15.44 14.22 6.24
N LYS A 133 -16.25 13.52 5.41
CA LYS A 133 -16.54 13.88 4.01
C LYS A 133 -15.28 14.10 3.17
N SER A 134 -14.23 13.41 3.52
CA SER A 134 -12.93 13.47 2.81
C SER A 134 -12.07 12.28 3.17
N GLY A 135 -11.23 11.84 2.26
CA GLY A 135 -10.25 10.79 2.47
C GLY A 135 -9.62 10.32 1.17
N ASP A 136 -8.44 9.74 1.31
CA ASP A 136 -7.69 9.16 0.20
C ASP A 136 -7.28 7.73 0.53
N VAL A 137 -7.65 6.79 -0.31
CA VAL A 137 -7.22 5.38 -0.20
C VAL A 137 -6.44 5.00 -1.45
N ILE A 138 -5.23 4.48 -1.26
CA ILE A 138 -4.40 3.93 -2.33
C ILE A 138 -4.12 2.47 -2.03
N ASN A 139 -4.55 1.59 -2.94
CA ASN A 139 -4.34 0.15 -2.86
C ASN A 139 -3.23 -0.28 -3.83
N ILE A 140 -2.19 -0.91 -3.31
CA ILE A 140 -1.08 -1.39 -4.16
C ILE A 140 -1.43 -2.76 -4.73
N SER A 141 -1.78 -2.77 -6.02
CA SER A 141 -1.95 -3.98 -6.81
C SER A 141 -0.61 -4.37 -7.47
N SER A 142 -0.63 -4.73 -8.71
CA SER A 142 0.51 -5.11 -9.56
C SER A 142 0.06 -5.13 -11.01
N VAL A 143 1.00 -5.08 -11.97
CA VAL A 143 0.70 -5.44 -13.36
C VAL A 143 0.13 -6.87 -13.47
N SER A 144 0.46 -7.75 -12.51
CA SER A 144 -0.18 -9.08 -12.39
C SER A 144 -1.67 -9.02 -12.06
N GLY A 145 -2.19 -7.89 -11.60
CA GLY A 145 -3.61 -7.65 -11.43
C GLY A 145 -4.34 -7.26 -12.72
N LEU A 146 -3.61 -6.99 -13.79
CA LEU A 146 -4.15 -6.66 -15.12
C LEU A 146 -3.96 -7.83 -16.12
N ARG A 147 -2.87 -8.57 -15.96
CA ARG A 147 -2.51 -9.70 -16.82
C ARG A 147 -1.68 -10.70 -16.04
N SER A 148 -1.89 -11.98 -16.32
CA SER A 148 -1.14 -13.07 -15.68
C SER A 148 -0.07 -13.59 -16.63
N SER A 149 0.93 -14.28 -16.07
CA SER A 149 1.95 -15.04 -16.80
C SER A 149 2.07 -16.45 -16.21
N ALA A 150 2.73 -17.34 -16.95
CA ALA A 150 3.04 -18.67 -16.44
C ALA A 150 3.78 -18.58 -15.09
N GLY A 151 3.39 -19.41 -14.12
CA GLY A 151 3.95 -19.42 -12.78
C GLY A 151 3.44 -18.30 -11.82
N SER A 152 2.57 -17.40 -12.30
CA SER A 152 2.05 -16.31 -11.46
C SER A 152 0.54 -16.36 -11.22
N ALA A 153 -0.14 -17.45 -11.59
CA ALA A 153 -1.61 -17.53 -11.59
C ALA A 153 -2.24 -17.16 -10.25
N LEU A 154 -1.72 -17.69 -9.13
CA LEU A 154 -2.28 -17.49 -7.79
C LEU A 154 -2.06 -16.05 -7.30
N TYR A 155 -0.87 -15.52 -7.52
CA TYR A 155 -0.57 -14.12 -7.21
C TYR A 155 -1.42 -13.17 -8.06
N ALA A 156 -1.51 -13.43 -9.36
CA ALA A 156 -2.33 -12.65 -10.28
C ALA A 156 -3.81 -12.66 -9.84
N ALA A 157 -4.36 -13.80 -9.42
CA ALA A 157 -5.72 -13.89 -8.90
C ALA A 157 -5.93 -12.96 -7.71
N SER A 158 -5.00 -12.94 -6.75
CA SER A 158 -5.08 -12.03 -5.60
C SER A 158 -5.04 -10.55 -6.02
N LYS A 159 -4.18 -10.20 -6.97
CA LYS A 159 -4.03 -8.81 -7.44
C LYS A 159 -5.16 -8.35 -8.36
N HIS A 160 -5.82 -9.24 -9.11
CA HIS A 160 -7.09 -8.95 -9.79
C HIS A 160 -8.21 -8.68 -8.79
N ALA A 161 -8.29 -9.48 -7.70
CA ALA A 161 -9.27 -9.25 -6.65
C ALA A 161 -9.10 -7.87 -5.98
N VAL A 162 -7.85 -7.42 -5.74
CA VAL A 162 -7.54 -6.07 -5.25
C VAL A 162 -8.13 -5.00 -6.17
N ILE A 163 -7.97 -5.13 -7.49
CA ILE A 163 -8.50 -4.16 -8.47
C ILE A 163 -10.03 -4.14 -8.43
N GLY A 164 -10.68 -5.30 -8.54
CA GLY A 164 -12.13 -5.39 -8.54
C GLY A 164 -12.76 -4.81 -7.27
N LEU A 165 -12.19 -5.15 -6.10
CA LEU A 165 -12.65 -4.62 -4.82
C LEU A 165 -12.45 -3.10 -4.73
N THR A 166 -11.30 -2.59 -5.17
CA THR A 166 -11.02 -1.15 -5.19
C THR A 166 -12.02 -0.39 -6.05
N GLU A 167 -12.31 -0.87 -7.26
CA GLU A 167 -13.25 -0.22 -8.17
C GLU A 167 -14.68 -0.23 -7.64
N GLY A 168 -15.12 -1.33 -7.02
CA GLY A 168 -16.43 -1.42 -6.38
C GLY A 168 -16.58 -0.40 -5.24
N VAL A 169 -15.63 -0.42 -4.30
CA VAL A 169 -15.64 0.50 -3.14
C VAL A 169 -15.56 1.97 -3.59
N MET A 170 -14.72 2.27 -4.58
CA MET A 170 -14.64 3.62 -5.16
C MET A 170 -16.01 4.16 -5.59
N GLN A 171 -16.82 3.34 -6.28
CA GLN A 171 -18.16 3.77 -6.74
C GLN A 171 -19.11 4.08 -5.58
N GLU A 172 -18.98 3.36 -4.47
CA GLU A 172 -19.84 3.55 -3.30
C GLU A 172 -19.52 4.84 -2.53
N VAL A 173 -18.21 5.15 -2.35
CA VAL A 173 -17.76 6.20 -1.41
C VAL A 173 -17.39 7.54 -2.06
N ARG A 174 -17.21 7.61 -3.39
CA ARG A 174 -16.81 8.87 -4.05
C ARG A 174 -17.82 10.02 -3.86
N LYS A 175 -19.09 9.72 -3.65
CA LYS A 175 -20.13 10.70 -3.30
C LYS A 175 -19.89 11.38 -1.96
N ASP A 176 -19.13 10.76 -1.08
CA ASP A 176 -18.74 11.28 0.23
C ASP A 176 -17.40 12.05 0.21
N GLY A 177 -16.88 12.37 -0.98
CA GLY A 177 -15.61 13.08 -1.14
C GLY A 177 -14.38 12.20 -0.89
N ILE A 178 -14.54 10.87 -0.93
CA ILE A 178 -13.45 9.92 -0.71
C ILE A 178 -12.94 9.42 -2.06
N ARG A 179 -11.62 9.48 -2.26
CA ARG A 179 -10.94 9.00 -3.46
C ARG A 179 -10.32 7.64 -3.18
N VAL A 180 -10.77 6.61 -3.86
CA VAL A 180 -10.21 5.25 -3.76
C VAL A 180 -9.61 4.88 -5.10
N GLN A 181 -8.32 4.55 -5.10
CA GLN A 181 -7.53 4.32 -6.31
C GLN A 181 -6.57 3.16 -6.12
N TYR A 182 -6.06 2.62 -7.21
CA TYR A 182 -5.05 1.56 -7.17
C TYR A 182 -3.86 1.85 -8.06
N LEU A 183 -2.72 1.31 -7.67
CA LEU A 183 -1.49 1.36 -8.46
C LEU A 183 -1.13 -0.06 -8.92
N THR A 184 -0.64 -0.16 -10.14
CA THR A 184 -0.19 -1.42 -10.74
C THR A 184 1.29 -1.34 -11.14
N PRO A 185 2.21 -1.33 -10.15
CA PRO A 185 3.63 -1.36 -10.45
C PRO A 185 4.02 -2.67 -11.15
N SER A 186 4.97 -2.56 -12.08
CA SER A 186 5.75 -3.68 -12.58
C SER A 186 6.79 -4.13 -11.53
N ALA A 187 7.89 -4.74 -11.92
CA ALA A 187 8.94 -5.16 -11.01
C ALA A 187 9.59 -3.94 -10.33
N VAL A 188 9.41 -3.83 -9.01
CA VAL A 188 10.04 -2.80 -8.16
C VAL A 188 11.12 -3.45 -7.32
N LEU A 189 12.30 -2.85 -7.25
CA LEU A 189 13.46 -3.35 -6.50
C LEU A 189 13.17 -3.33 -5.00
N THR A 190 12.65 -4.44 -4.48
CA THR A 190 12.30 -4.67 -3.08
C THR A 190 12.60 -6.11 -2.68
N ASP A 191 12.66 -6.38 -1.37
CA ASP A 191 12.82 -7.75 -0.86
C ASP A 191 11.69 -8.69 -1.30
N LEU A 192 10.53 -8.16 -1.67
CA LEU A 192 9.36 -8.95 -2.07
C LEU A 192 9.65 -9.80 -3.33
N ILE A 193 10.42 -9.27 -4.27
CA ILE A 193 10.74 -9.97 -5.51
C ILE A 193 11.93 -10.93 -5.37
N GLY A 194 12.61 -10.95 -4.21
CA GLY A 194 13.80 -11.78 -3.99
C GLY A 194 14.97 -11.37 -4.91
N LYS A 195 15.67 -12.36 -5.47
CA LYS A 195 16.75 -12.10 -6.43
C LYS A 195 16.14 -11.67 -7.77
N PRO A 196 16.36 -10.44 -8.23
CA PRO A 196 15.79 -9.96 -9.48
C PRO A 196 16.44 -10.65 -10.69
N SER A 197 15.66 -10.87 -11.73
CA SER A 197 16.16 -11.30 -13.06
C SER A 197 16.60 -10.12 -13.93
N LEU A 198 16.34 -8.89 -13.47
CA LEU A 198 16.71 -7.64 -14.11
C LEU A 198 17.87 -6.99 -13.36
N ASP A 199 18.67 -6.21 -14.07
CA ASP A 199 19.70 -5.36 -13.49
C ASP A 199 19.05 -4.35 -12.54
N PRO A 200 19.39 -4.36 -11.22
CA PRO A 200 18.82 -3.48 -10.22
C PRO A 200 18.85 -2.00 -10.60
N GLU A 201 19.92 -1.54 -11.24
CA GLU A 201 20.09 -0.13 -11.65
C GLU A 201 19.09 0.32 -12.73
N THR A 202 18.46 -0.64 -13.42
CA THR A 202 17.50 -0.37 -14.51
C THR A 202 16.06 -0.70 -14.14
N MET A 203 15.82 -1.10 -12.91
CA MET A 203 14.48 -1.39 -12.38
C MET A 203 13.76 -0.12 -11.88
N THR A 204 12.46 -0.22 -11.68
CA THR A 204 11.72 0.76 -10.88
C THR A 204 12.13 0.61 -9.42
N HIS A 205 12.40 1.73 -8.75
CA HIS A 205 12.75 1.76 -7.33
C HIS A 205 11.54 2.12 -6.44
N PRO A 206 11.56 1.79 -5.15
CA PRO A 206 10.50 2.17 -4.21
C PRO A 206 10.23 3.69 -4.16
N GLU A 207 11.27 4.50 -4.35
CA GLU A 207 11.22 5.95 -4.40
C GLU A 207 10.31 6.44 -5.53
N ASP A 208 10.43 5.84 -6.73
CA ASP A 208 9.63 6.21 -7.89
C ASP A 208 8.13 6.02 -7.62
N ILE A 209 7.79 4.93 -6.93
CA ILE A 209 6.41 4.64 -6.54
C ILE A 209 5.92 5.61 -5.47
N ALA A 210 6.76 5.93 -4.48
CA ALA A 210 6.42 6.90 -3.44
C ALA A 210 6.14 8.29 -4.01
N ASP A 211 6.93 8.74 -4.98
CA ASP A 211 6.74 10.03 -5.66
C ASP A 211 5.43 10.06 -6.44
N ILE A 212 5.08 8.98 -7.14
CA ILE A 212 3.79 8.86 -7.83
C ILE A 212 2.63 8.94 -6.84
N ILE A 213 2.70 8.20 -5.73
CA ILE A 213 1.68 8.23 -4.66
C ILE A 213 1.47 9.66 -4.17
N VAL A 214 2.54 10.33 -3.76
CA VAL A 214 2.45 11.69 -3.20
C VAL A 214 1.94 12.69 -4.22
N ASN A 215 2.38 12.60 -5.48
CA ASN A 215 1.89 13.48 -6.55
C ASN A 215 0.39 13.27 -6.84
N GLN A 216 -0.11 12.03 -6.80
CA GLN A 216 -1.53 11.75 -6.95
C GLN A 216 -2.36 12.30 -5.78
N LEU A 217 -1.86 12.18 -4.55
CA LEU A 217 -2.50 12.77 -3.37
C LEU A 217 -2.59 14.29 -3.45
N LYS A 218 -1.62 14.97 -4.08
CA LYS A 218 -1.61 16.42 -4.26
C LYS A 218 -2.60 16.92 -5.33
N ILE A 219 -3.19 16.05 -6.14
CA ILE A 219 -4.21 16.46 -7.13
C ILE A 219 -5.41 17.09 -6.38
N HIS A 220 -5.98 18.16 -6.97
CA HIS A 220 -7.13 18.85 -6.37
C HIS A 220 -8.27 17.86 -6.05
N PRO A 221 -8.93 17.93 -4.86
CA PRO A 221 -9.91 16.93 -4.40
C PRO A 221 -11.11 16.68 -5.32
N ARG A 222 -11.43 17.59 -6.26
CA ARG A 222 -12.52 17.39 -7.23
C ARG A 222 -12.24 16.32 -8.28
N THR A 223 -11.00 15.81 -8.35
CA THR A 223 -10.61 14.75 -9.29
C THR A 223 -9.51 13.87 -8.71
N PHE A 224 -9.32 12.70 -9.28
CA PHE A 224 -8.24 11.78 -8.93
C PHE A 224 -7.89 10.88 -10.11
N VAL A 225 -6.72 10.30 -10.06
CA VAL A 225 -6.27 9.26 -11.01
C VAL A 225 -6.75 7.93 -10.49
N LYS A 226 -7.75 7.31 -11.16
CA LYS A 226 -8.33 6.05 -10.71
C LYS A 226 -7.29 4.93 -10.59
N ASN A 227 -6.38 4.87 -11.55
CA ASN A 227 -5.29 3.87 -11.59
C ASN A 227 -4.07 4.40 -12.31
N SER A 228 -2.92 3.88 -11.94
CA SER A 228 -1.65 4.13 -12.65
C SER A 228 -0.89 2.83 -12.82
N GLU A 229 -0.43 2.57 -14.03
CA GLU A 229 0.45 1.46 -14.38
C GLU A 229 1.87 1.97 -14.57
N MET A 230 2.84 1.40 -13.86
CA MET A 230 4.23 1.87 -13.85
C MET A 230 5.18 0.78 -14.34
N TRP A 231 6.11 1.18 -15.21
CA TRP A 231 7.12 0.31 -15.81
C TRP A 231 8.48 0.97 -15.79
N ALA A 232 9.52 0.15 -15.65
CA ALA A 232 10.88 0.61 -15.88
C ALA A 232 11.06 1.01 -17.36
N THR A 233 11.74 2.12 -17.62
CA THR A 233 11.86 2.68 -18.97
C THR A 233 12.72 1.81 -19.89
N ASN A 234 13.81 1.23 -19.38
CA ASN A 234 14.76 0.43 -20.15
C ASN A 234 15.35 -0.70 -19.31
N PRO A 235 14.52 -1.71 -18.93
CA PRO A 235 15.00 -2.80 -18.09
C PRO A 235 16.00 -3.66 -18.84
N LYS A 236 17.15 -3.94 -18.23
CA LYS A 236 18.18 -4.86 -18.74
C LYS A 236 18.14 -6.15 -17.94
N SER A 237 18.55 -7.26 -18.55
CA SER A 237 18.76 -8.52 -17.83
C SER A 237 19.92 -8.35 -16.84
N ALA A 238 19.83 -8.99 -15.67
CA ALA A 238 20.97 -9.14 -14.78
C ALA A 238 22.04 -10.01 -15.46
N GLU A 239 23.32 -9.66 -15.28
CA GLU A 239 24.47 -10.45 -15.75
C GLU A 239 24.66 -11.72 -14.90
#